data_1af8222e070aef206f9a94aa28dba4cd
#
_entry.id   1af8222e070aef206f9a94aa28dba4cd
#
_cell.length_a   1.000
_cell.length_b   1.000
_cell.length_c   1.000
_cell.angle_alpha   90.00
_cell.angle_beta   90.00
_cell.angle_gamma   90.00
#
_symmetry.space_group_name_H-M   'P 1'
#
loop_
_entity.id
_entity.type
_entity.pdbx_description
1 polymer ?
#
loop_
_entity_poly.entity_id
_entity_poly.type
_entity_poly.pdbx_seq_one_letter_code
_entity_poly.pdbx_strand_id
1 'polypeptide(L)'
;AWGVPLTIFINKNTGEPLKDEKVMERIIEDVKRKGSDVWLSENPLKYLEKNYNPDDYYAVKDILDVWFDSGTSHAFVLENNNLSWPADLYLEGTDQHRGFFQSSLLAACGTRGRAPYKSVITHGFVLDGKGRKMSKSLGNVINPEDIIKKSGADVLRLWVATTDYSDDMKIGAVSYTHLRAHETSEY
;
A
#
# COMPACT_ATOMS: atom_id res chain seq x y z
N ALA A 1 15.70 5.56 1.74
CA ALA A 1 14.55 5.06 2.50
C ALA A 1 13.27 5.51 1.80
N TRP A 2 12.20 4.74 1.92
CA TRP A 2 10.88 5.05 1.35
C TRP A 2 9.90 5.27 2.50
N GLY A 3 9.10 6.31 2.43
CA GLY A 3 8.09 6.63 3.43
C GLY A 3 7.86 8.13 3.60
N VAL A 4 6.77 8.49 4.25
CA VAL A 4 6.40 9.88 4.55
C VAL A 4 7.20 10.36 5.76
N PRO A 5 7.76 11.59 5.75
CA PRO A 5 8.49 12.11 6.90
C PRO A 5 7.59 12.27 8.13
N LEU A 6 8.15 11.98 9.29
CA LEU A 6 7.49 12.19 10.58
C LEU A 6 7.63 13.67 10.99
N THR A 7 6.59 14.46 10.73
CA THR A 7 6.61 15.92 10.88
C THR A 7 6.39 16.37 12.33
N ILE A 8 7.33 16.00 13.22
CA ILE A 8 7.26 16.28 14.67
C ILE A 8 8.46 17.13 15.09
N PHE A 9 8.20 18.07 16.00
CA PHE A 9 9.23 18.79 16.72
C PHE A 9 9.37 18.23 18.13
N ILE A 10 10.59 18.06 18.59
CA ILE A 10 10.90 17.62 19.95
C ILE A 10 11.57 18.78 20.70
N ASN A 11 11.08 19.09 21.91
CA ASN A 11 11.72 20.06 22.78
C ASN A 11 13.03 19.47 23.32
N LYS A 12 14.13 20.20 23.16
CA LYS A 12 15.49 19.76 23.54
C LYS A 12 15.67 19.59 25.06
N ASN A 13 14.92 20.37 25.84
CA ASN A 13 15.05 20.38 27.29
C ASN A 13 14.19 19.31 27.98
N THR A 14 12.98 19.07 27.44
CA THR A 14 12.03 18.12 28.05
C THR A 14 12.01 16.77 27.36
N GLY A 15 12.44 16.68 26.11
CA GLY A 15 12.31 15.48 25.29
C GLY A 15 10.89 15.24 24.77
N GLU A 16 9.93 16.12 25.07
CA GLU A 16 8.53 15.94 24.72
C GLU A 16 8.22 16.47 23.30
N PRO A 17 7.30 15.79 22.57
CA PRO A 17 6.84 16.28 21.29
C PRO A 17 5.96 17.52 21.43
N LEU A 18 6.14 18.50 20.53
CA LEU A 18 5.29 19.66 20.43
C LEU A 18 3.90 19.27 19.93
N LYS A 19 2.88 19.60 20.72
CA LYS A 19 1.47 19.40 20.38
C LYS A 19 0.82 20.76 20.13
N ASP A 20 0.89 21.26 18.90
CA ASP A 20 0.28 22.53 18.50
C ASP A 20 -0.38 22.40 17.13
N GLU A 21 -1.71 22.48 17.11
CA GLU A 21 -2.52 22.34 15.89
C GLU A 21 -2.18 23.38 14.85
N LYS A 22 -1.88 24.64 15.25
CA LYS A 22 -1.54 25.72 14.31
C LYS A 22 -0.19 25.49 13.64
N VAL A 23 0.75 24.88 14.34
CA VAL A 23 2.02 24.45 13.74
C VAL A 23 1.76 23.36 12.72
N MET A 24 0.92 22.36 13.07
CA MET A 24 0.56 21.28 12.19
C MET A 24 -0.18 21.77 10.94
N GLU A 25 -1.14 22.68 11.08
CA GLU A 25 -1.85 23.28 9.95
C GLU A 25 -0.89 23.94 8.94
N ARG A 26 0.09 24.72 9.41
CA ARG A 26 1.10 25.33 8.54
C ARG A 26 1.94 24.31 7.77
N ILE A 27 2.28 23.20 8.44
CA ILE A 27 3.01 22.11 7.79
C ILE A 27 2.13 21.45 6.72
N ILE A 28 0.87 21.14 7.05
CA ILE A 28 -0.10 20.53 6.12
C ILE A 28 -0.31 21.40 4.88
N GLU A 29 -0.47 22.70 5.05
CA GLU A 29 -0.63 23.64 3.92
C GLU A 29 0.60 23.66 2.99
N ASP A 30 1.79 23.67 3.57
CA ASP A 30 3.03 23.68 2.79
C ASP A 30 3.24 22.34 2.07
N VAL A 31 2.94 21.21 2.74
CA VAL A 31 2.97 19.87 2.14
C VAL A 31 1.94 19.73 1.01
N LYS A 32 0.73 20.24 1.18
CA LYS A 32 -0.28 20.26 0.10
C LYS A 32 0.20 21.02 -1.15
N ARG A 33 0.95 22.09 -0.95
CA ARG A 33 1.43 22.95 -2.04
C ARG A 33 2.70 22.43 -2.71
N LYS A 34 3.64 21.87 -1.94
CA LYS A 34 5.00 21.54 -2.37
C LYS A 34 5.36 20.06 -2.33
N GLY A 35 4.49 19.23 -1.74
CA GLY A 35 4.77 17.82 -1.47
C GLY A 35 5.48 17.59 -0.13
N SER A 36 5.56 16.34 0.30
CA SER A 36 6.10 15.94 1.61
C SER A 36 7.62 16.17 1.75
N ASP A 37 8.34 16.26 0.65
CA ASP A 37 9.79 16.49 0.63
C ASP A 37 10.19 17.84 1.25
N VAL A 38 9.26 18.80 1.33
CA VAL A 38 9.48 20.12 1.95
C VAL A 38 10.01 20.01 3.39
N TRP A 39 9.63 18.97 4.12
CA TRP A 39 10.09 18.72 5.48
C TRP A 39 11.59 18.39 5.57
N LEU A 40 12.11 17.69 4.58
CA LEU A 40 13.50 17.23 4.53
C LEU A 40 14.42 18.17 3.74
N SER A 41 13.87 18.85 2.72
CA SER A 41 14.63 19.72 1.80
C SER A 41 14.77 21.16 2.25
N GLU A 42 13.82 21.66 3.05
CA GLU A 42 13.85 23.00 3.62
C GLU A 42 14.15 22.97 5.13
N ASN A 43 14.37 24.12 5.75
CA ASN A 43 14.50 24.20 7.21
C ASN A 43 13.12 24.12 7.87
N PRO A 44 12.73 23.00 8.50
CA PRO A 44 11.40 22.88 9.11
C PRO A 44 11.19 23.78 10.33
N LEU A 45 12.24 24.28 10.97
CA LEU A 45 12.12 25.19 12.13
C LEU A 45 11.38 26.49 11.78
N LYS A 46 11.28 26.85 10.48
CA LYS A 46 10.47 27.98 10.01
C LYS A 46 9.00 27.94 10.45
N TYR A 47 8.45 26.72 10.69
CA TYR A 47 7.06 26.57 11.14
C TYR A 47 6.85 26.98 12.60
N LEU A 48 7.94 27.12 13.38
CA LEU A 48 7.93 27.50 14.80
C LEU A 48 8.01 29.01 15.03
N GLU A 49 8.56 29.79 14.09
CA GLU A 49 9.00 31.17 14.23
C GLU A 49 7.97 32.15 14.81
N LYS A 50 6.67 31.85 14.72
CA LYS A 50 5.62 32.76 15.21
C LYS A 50 5.30 32.58 16.71
N ASN A 51 5.49 31.41 17.25
CA ASN A 51 4.97 31.02 18.57
C ASN A 51 6.03 30.43 19.51
N TYR A 52 7.15 29.97 18.98
CA TYR A 52 8.17 29.22 19.69
C TYR A 52 9.57 29.70 19.31
N ASN A 53 10.51 29.62 20.25
CA ASN A 53 11.91 29.81 19.93
C ASN A 53 12.45 28.55 19.20
N PRO A 54 12.87 28.66 17.93
CA PRO A 54 13.37 27.51 17.18
C PRO A 54 14.57 26.80 17.82
N ASP A 55 15.36 27.53 18.61
CA ASP A 55 16.54 26.99 19.28
C ASP A 55 16.20 25.96 20.35
N ASP A 56 15.00 26.03 20.90
CA ASP A 56 14.52 25.08 21.92
C ASP A 56 14.04 23.72 21.34
N TYR A 57 13.99 23.62 20.03
CA TYR A 57 13.45 22.44 19.34
C TYR A 57 14.39 21.87 18.30
N TYR A 58 14.19 20.61 17.98
CA TYR A 58 14.70 20.01 16.75
C TYR A 58 13.57 19.30 16.00
N ALA A 59 13.69 19.28 14.67
CA ALA A 59 12.76 18.56 13.81
C ALA A 59 13.21 17.10 13.68
N VAL A 60 12.27 16.17 13.82
CA VAL A 60 12.52 14.75 13.59
C VAL A 60 12.78 14.53 12.10
N LYS A 61 13.79 13.70 11.78
CA LYS A 61 14.18 13.36 10.40
C LYS A 61 13.81 11.94 10.01
N ASP A 62 13.15 11.22 10.92
CA ASP A 62 12.68 9.87 10.66
C ASP A 62 11.52 9.89 9.66
N ILE A 63 11.34 8.78 8.99
CA ILE A 63 10.21 8.53 8.09
C ILE A 63 9.33 7.44 8.69
N LEU A 64 8.05 7.48 8.36
CA LEU A 64 7.13 6.40 8.68
C LEU A 64 7.48 5.16 7.85
N ASP A 65 7.17 3.99 8.39
CA ASP A 65 7.28 2.74 7.65
C ASP A 65 6.32 2.76 6.44
N VAL A 66 6.76 2.20 5.32
CA VAL A 66 5.97 2.17 4.08
C VAL A 66 4.61 1.46 4.24
N TRP A 67 4.49 0.55 5.20
CA TRP A 67 3.22 -0.09 5.52
C TRP A 67 2.20 0.86 6.17
N PHE A 68 2.68 1.95 6.79
CA PHE A 68 1.79 3.01 7.23
C PHE A 68 1.17 3.74 6.04
N ASP A 69 1.97 4.05 5.02
CA ASP A 69 1.49 4.74 3.81
C ASP A 69 0.37 3.92 3.14
N SER A 70 0.61 2.64 2.88
CA SER A 70 -0.41 1.75 2.31
C SER A 70 -1.58 1.50 3.29
N GLY A 71 -1.28 1.30 4.58
CA GLY A 71 -2.27 1.01 5.61
C GLY A 71 -3.28 2.13 5.83
N THR A 72 -2.91 3.39 5.58
CA THR A 72 -3.81 4.54 5.69
C THR A 72 -4.59 4.86 4.42
N SER A 73 -4.47 4.05 3.36
CA SER A 73 -5.20 4.25 2.10
C SER A 73 -6.71 4.38 2.27
N HIS A 74 -7.30 3.70 3.25
CA HIS A 74 -8.73 3.85 3.59
C HIS A 74 -9.11 5.30 3.92
N ALA A 75 -8.20 6.10 4.48
CA ALA A 75 -8.45 7.50 4.80
C ALA A 75 -8.29 8.40 3.56
N PHE A 76 -7.12 8.36 2.91
CA PHE A 76 -6.85 9.30 1.80
C PHE A 76 -7.48 8.88 0.47
N VAL A 77 -7.84 7.61 0.28
CA VAL A 77 -8.53 7.17 -0.93
C VAL A 77 -10.05 7.13 -0.71
N LEU A 78 -10.54 6.41 0.31
CA LEU A 78 -11.98 6.21 0.46
C LEU A 78 -12.68 7.46 1.02
N GLU A 79 -12.24 7.95 2.16
CA GLU A 79 -12.91 9.09 2.82
C GLU A 79 -12.76 10.38 2.01
N ASN A 80 -11.53 10.69 1.52
CA ASN A 80 -11.29 11.94 0.79
C ASN A 80 -11.98 12.00 -0.57
N ASN A 81 -12.32 10.87 -1.19
CA ASN A 81 -13.01 10.83 -2.48
C ASN A 81 -14.52 10.52 -2.36
N ASN A 82 -15.08 10.60 -1.16
CA ASN A 82 -16.48 10.28 -0.87
C ASN A 82 -16.89 8.87 -1.35
N LEU A 83 -15.96 7.92 -1.26
CA LEU A 83 -16.24 6.52 -1.52
C LEU A 83 -16.77 5.84 -0.24
N SER A 84 -17.33 4.64 -0.40
CA SER A 84 -17.83 3.89 0.75
C SER A 84 -16.73 3.60 1.77
N TRP A 85 -16.94 4.00 3.02
CA TRP A 85 -16.10 3.66 4.15
C TRP A 85 -16.95 3.03 5.28
N PRO A 86 -16.56 1.90 5.86
CA PRO A 86 -15.42 1.05 5.48
C PRO A 86 -15.59 0.44 4.09
N ALA A 87 -14.47 -0.02 3.49
CA ALA A 87 -14.49 -0.73 2.22
C ALA A 87 -15.37 -1.98 2.32
N ASP A 88 -16.07 -2.33 1.25
CA ASP A 88 -16.89 -3.56 1.25
C ASP A 88 -16.00 -4.79 1.30
N LEU A 89 -14.87 -4.77 0.59
CA LEU A 89 -13.94 -5.88 0.47
C LEU A 89 -12.49 -5.41 0.44
N TYR A 90 -11.63 -6.05 1.24
CA TYR A 90 -10.17 -6.07 1.08
C TYR A 90 -9.78 -7.40 0.46
N LEU A 91 -9.05 -7.35 -0.67
CA LEU A 91 -8.64 -8.53 -1.43
C LEU A 91 -7.15 -8.46 -1.74
N GLU A 92 -6.37 -9.38 -1.22
CA GLU A 92 -4.92 -9.48 -1.39
C GLU A 92 -4.42 -10.91 -1.17
N GLY A 93 -3.13 -11.15 -1.37
CA GLY A 93 -2.49 -12.41 -1.02
C GLY A 93 -2.44 -12.66 0.49
N THR A 94 -2.28 -13.93 0.87
CA THR A 94 -2.20 -14.38 2.28
C THR A 94 -1.03 -13.76 3.04
N ASP A 95 0.04 -13.33 2.37
CA ASP A 95 1.18 -12.63 2.97
C ASP A 95 0.82 -11.27 3.55
N GLN A 96 -0.27 -10.65 3.07
CA GLN A 96 -0.72 -9.34 3.54
C GLN A 96 -1.35 -9.34 4.94
N HIS A 97 -1.54 -10.50 5.54
CA HIS A 97 -1.87 -10.60 6.97
C HIS A 97 -0.79 -9.99 7.88
N ARG A 98 0.47 -9.98 7.44
CA ARG A 98 1.61 -9.33 8.13
C ARG A 98 2.08 -8.04 7.45
N GLY A 99 1.26 -7.46 6.59
CA GLY A 99 1.58 -6.25 5.85
C GLY A 99 0.39 -5.31 5.82
N PHE A 100 -0.20 -5.13 4.63
CA PHE A 100 -1.28 -4.19 4.37
C PHE A 100 -2.50 -4.38 5.29
N PHE A 101 -2.99 -5.61 5.48
CA PHE A 101 -4.16 -5.84 6.34
C PHE A 101 -3.89 -5.45 7.78
N GLN A 102 -2.74 -5.84 8.33
CA GLN A 102 -2.37 -5.52 9.71
C GLN A 102 -2.23 -4.01 9.92
N SER A 103 -1.47 -3.33 9.07
CA SER A 103 -1.24 -1.89 9.18
C SER A 103 -2.53 -1.10 9.02
N SER A 104 -3.37 -1.47 8.05
CA SER A 104 -4.65 -0.83 7.81
C SER A 104 -5.64 -1.02 8.97
N LEU A 105 -5.70 -2.23 9.52
CA LEU A 105 -6.53 -2.53 10.69
C LEU A 105 -6.11 -1.72 11.91
N LEU A 106 -4.82 -1.71 12.24
CA LEU A 106 -4.30 -0.99 13.41
C LEU A 106 -4.50 0.52 13.26
N ALA A 107 -4.19 1.08 12.09
CA ALA A 107 -4.38 2.51 11.82
C ALA A 107 -5.86 2.91 11.92
N ALA A 108 -6.76 2.13 11.33
CA ALA A 108 -8.19 2.42 11.38
C ALA A 108 -8.79 2.24 12.78
N CYS A 109 -8.44 1.18 13.50
CA CYS A 109 -8.93 0.97 14.86
C CYS A 109 -8.43 2.06 15.81
N GLY A 110 -7.16 2.48 15.69
CA GLY A 110 -6.59 3.55 16.50
C GLY A 110 -7.18 4.92 16.25
N THR A 111 -7.62 5.21 15.03
CA THR A 111 -8.09 6.54 14.61
C THR A 111 -9.61 6.65 14.41
N ARG A 112 -10.31 5.56 14.14
CA ARG A 112 -11.76 5.50 13.85
C ARG A 112 -12.52 4.51 14.72
N GLY A 113 -11.83 3.75 15.59
CA GLY A 113 -12.43 2.80 16.52
C GLY A 113 -13.01 1.54 15.88
N ARG A 114 -12.74 1.27 14.57
CA ARG A 114 -13.24 0.09 13.86
C ARG A 114 -12.39 -0.29 12.67
N ALA A 115 -12.58 -1.52 12.17
CA ALA A 115 -11.92 -2.00 10.96
C ALA A 115 -12.28 -1.17 9.72
N PRO A 116 -11.34 -0.95 8.78
CA PRO A 116 -11.57 -0.17 7.57
C PRO A 116 -12.26 -0.97 6.45
N TYR A 117 -12.67 -2.18 6.71
CA TYR A 117 -13.32 -3.10 5.77
C TYR A 117 -14.46 -3.86 6.43
N LYS A 118 -15.41 -4.36 5.62
CA LYS A 118 -16.50 -5.24 6.03
C LYS A 118 -16.11 -6.71 5.88
N SER A 119 -15.37 -7.03 4.80
CA SER A 119 -14.95 -8.39 4.47
C SER A 119 -13.51 -8.42 3.98
N VAL A 120 -12.84 -9.54 4.18
CA VAL A 120 -11.49 -9.82 3.68
C VAL A 120 -11.52 -11.13 2.88
N ILE A 121 -10.95 -11.11 1.68
CA ILE A 121 -10.65 -12.30 0.92
C ILE A 121 -9.15 -12.36 0.70
N THR A 122 -8.56 -13.53 0.95
CA THR A 122 -7.15 -13.79 0.65
C THR A 122 -7.02 -14.89 -0.37
N HIS A 123 -6.03 -14.76 -1.24
CA HIS A 123 -5.67 -15.77 -2.22
C HIS A 123 -4.26 -16.31 -1.98
N GLY A 124 -3.99 -17.52 -2.45
CA GLY A 124 -2.67 -18.13 -2.43
C GLY A 124 -1.68 -17.44 -3.38
N PHE A 125 -0.44 -17.90 -3.39
CA PHE A 125 0.59 -17.40 -4.30
C PHE A 125 0.41 -17.97 -5.71
N VAL A 126 0.84 -17.19 -6.70
CA VAL A 126 1.00 -17.67 -8.06
C VAL A 126 2.41 -18.26 -8.21
N LEU A 127 2.48 -19.57 -8.41
CA LEU A 127 3.70 -20.35 -8.56
C LEU A 127 3.98 -20.64 -10.03
N ASP A 128 5.24 -20.97 -10.36
CA ASP A 128 5.59 -21.43 -11.70
C ASP A 128 4.96 -22.83 -12.01
N GLY A 129 5.04 -23.29 -13.25
CA GLY A 129 4.50 -24.59 -13.66
C GLY A 129 5.08 -25.80 -12.89
N LYS A 130 6.20 -25.61 -12.18
CA LYS A 130 6.83 -26.62 -11.31
C LYS A 130 6.42 -26.46 -9.84
N GLY A 131 5.55 -25.50 -9.51
CA GLY A 131 5.09 -25.22 -8.14
C GLY A 131 6.12 -24.46 -7.30
N ARG A 132 7.03 -23.70 -7.91
CA ARG A 132 8.03 -22.91 -7.20
C ARG A 132 7.63 -21.44 -7.20
N LYS A 133 7.93 -20.73 -6.10
CA LYS A 133 7.76 -19.28 -6.03
C LYS A 133 8.55 -18.58 -7.14
N MET A 134 7.89 -17.68 -7.85
CA MET A 134 8.52 -16.91 -8.90
C MET A 134 9.43 -15.82 -8.31
N SER A 135 10.65 -15.71 -8.83
CA SER A 135 11.58 -14.62 -8.49
C SER A 135 12.46 -14.25 -9.66
N LYS A 136 12.89 -12.98 -9.71
CA LYS A 136 13.82 -12.50 -10.73
C LYS A 136 15.15 -13.24 -10.69
N SER A 137 15.63 -13.60 -9.50
CA SER A 137 16.89 -14.32 -9.31
C SER A 137 16.86 -15.76 -9.84
N LEU A 138 15.69 -16.41 -9.83
CA LEU A 138 15.51 -17.76 -10.39
C LEU A 138 15.17 -17.74 -11.88
N GLY A 139 14.91 -16.57 -12.47
CA GLY A 139 14.55 -16.44 -13.89
C GLY A 139 13.26 -17.16 -14.29
N ASN A 140 12.39 -17.48 -13.32
CA ASN A 140 11.15 -18.20 -13.54
C ASN A 140 9.91 -17.31 -13.48
N VAL A 141 10.07 -16.00 -13.56
CA VAL A 141 8.96 -15.04 -13.57
C VAL A 141 8.23 -15.14 -14.91
N ILE A 142 6.94 -15.37 -14.86
CA ILE A 142 6.06 -15.34 -16.03
C ILE A 142 5.47 -13.94 -16.12
N ASN A 143 5.82 -13.23 -17.20
CA ASN A 143 5.30 -11.90 -17.43
C ASN A 143 3.92 -11.99 -18.11
N PRO A 144 2.87 -11.39 -17.55
CA PRO A 144 1.53 -11.36 -18.15
C PRO A 144 1.51 -10.82 -19.59
N GLU A 145 2.37 -9.84 -19.91
CA GLU A 145 2.44 -9.29 -21.26
C GLU A 145 2.85 -10.31 -22.32
N ASP A 146 3.72 -11.27 -21.97
CA ASP A 146 4.16 -12.30 -22.90
C ASP A 146 3.03 -13.29 -23.20
N ILE A 147 2.17 -13.55 -22.20
CA ILE A 147 0.97 -14.37 -22.37
C ILE A 147 -0.03 -13.64 -23.26
N ILE A 148 -0.27 -12.36 -22.98
CA ILE A 148 -1.21 -11.51 -23.73
C ILE A 148 -0.79 -11.43 -25.21
N LYS A 149 0.50 -11.22 -25.48
CA LYS A 149 1.03 -11.19 -26.84
C LYS A 149 0.86 -12.51 -27.59
N LYS A 150 1.01 -13.63 -26.88
CA LYS A 150 0.98 -14.98 -27.49
C LYS A 150 -0.43 -15.54 -27.61
N SER A 151 -1.29 -15.30 -26.63
CA SER A 151 -2.56 -16.01 -26.49
C SER A 151 -3.79 -15.10 -26.30
N GLY A 152 -3.57 -13.79 -26.23
CA GLY A 152 -4.64 -12.84 -25.96
C GLY A 152 -4.91 -12.64 -24.46
N ALA A 153 -5.54 -11.51 -24.12
CA ALA A 153 -5.84 -11.15 -22.74
C ALA A 153 -6.95 -12.00 -22.13
N ASP A 154 -7.87 -12.51 -22.96
CA ASP A 154 -9.02 -13.28 -22.47
C ASP A 154 -8.64 -14.65 -21.96
N VAL A 155 -7.60 -15.26 -22.51
CA VAL A 155 -7.04 -16.51 -21.98
C VAL A 155 -6.52 -16.31 -20.53
N LEU A 156 -5.89 -15.18 -20.25
CA LEU A 156 -5.43 -14.87 -18.89
C LEU A 156 -6.60 -14.60 -17.95
N ARG A 157 -7.62 -13.87 -18.41
CA ARG A 157 -8.86 -13.63 -17.64
C ARG A 157 -9.60 -14.93 -17.34
N LEU A 158 -9.70 -15.81 -18.32
CA LEU A 158 -10.35 -17.11 -18.16
C LEU A 158 -9.57 -17.99 -17.17
N TRP A 159 -8.23 -17.97 -17.23
CA TRP A 159 -7.41 -18.68 -16.25
C TRP A 159 -7.72 -18.21 -14.82
N VAL A 160 -7.76 -16.89 -14.59
CA VAL A 160 -8.10 -16.33 -13.28
C VAL A 160 -9.50 -16.76 -12.84
N ALA A 161 -10.48 -16.70 -13.74
CA ALA A 161 -11.88 -17.02 -13.43
C ALA A 161 -12.14 -18.49 -13.12
N THR A 162 -11.30 -19.39 -13.66
CA THR A 162 -11.45 -20.86 -13.50
C THR A 162 -10.53 -21.47 -12.45
N THR A 163 -9.58 -20.67 -11.92
CA THR A 163 -8.62 -21.18 -10.94
C THR A 163 -9.18 -21.05 -9.52
N ASP A 164 -9.03 -22.10 -8.72
CA ASP A 164 -9.26 -22.01 -7.28
C ASP A 164 -8.15 -21.20 -6.63
N TYR A 165 -8.53 -20.05 -6.07
CA TYR A 165 -7.62 -19.09 -5.46
C TYR A 165 -7.42 -19.31 -3.96
N SER A 166 -8.15 -20.23 -3.34
CA SER A 166 -8.03 -20.49 -1.90
C SER A 166 -6.69 -21.10 -1.52
N ASP A 167 -6.04 -21.77 -2.46
CA ASP A 167 -4.70 -22.33 -2.33
C ASP A 167 -3.72 -21.70 -3.34
N ASP A 168 -2.45 -22.11 -3.28
CA ASP A 168 -1.43 -21.68 -4.24
C ASP A 168 -1.75 -22.15 -5.66
N MET A 169 -1.72 -21.20 -6.59
CA MET A 169 -2.08 -21.41 -7.99
C MET A 169 -0.84 -21.65 -8.84
N LYS A 170 -0.89 -22.60 -9.78
CA LYS A 170 0.21 -22.81 -10.73
C LYS A 170 -0.12 -22.19 -12.08
N ILE A 171 0.85 -21.42 -12.60
CA ILE A 171 0.76 -20.80 -13.91
C ILE A 171 1.88 -21.35 -14.81
N GLY A 172 1.54 -21.83 -16.00
CA GLY A 172 2.52 -22.38 -16.94
C GLY A 172 1.93 -22.57 -18.33
N ALA A 173 2.76 -22.96 -19.29
CA ALA A 173 2.34 -23.13 -20.68
C ALA A 173 1.14 -24.08 -20.85
N VAL A 174 1.07 -25.14 -20.04
CA VAL A 174 -0.02 -26.10 -20.05
C VAL A 174 -1.36 -25.47 -19.62
N SER A 175 -1.32 -24.56 -18.65
CA SER A 175 -2.52 -23.86 -18.16
C SER A 175 -3.22 -23.06 -19.25
N TYR A 176 -2.46 -22.49 -20.19
CA TYR A 176 -3.02 -21.67 -21.29
C TYR A 176 -3.45 -22.52 -22.49
N THR A 177 -2.75 -23.62 -22.78
CA THR A 177 -3.11 -24.50 -23.89
C THR A 177 -4.43 -25.22 -23.65
N HIS A 178 -4.71 -25.63 -22.43
CA HIS A 178 -6.02 -26.20 -22.07
C HIS A 178 -7.16 -25.21 -22.27
N LEU A 179 -6.99 -23.98 -21.81
CA LEU A 179 -8.01 -22.95 -21.94
C LEU A 179 -8.27 -22.55 -23.40
N ARG A 180 -7.20 -22.44 -24.21
CA ARG A 180 -7.32 -22.16 -25.63
C ARG A 180 -8.02 -23.29 -26.41
N ALA A 181 -7.85 -24.55 -26.00
CA ALA A 181 -8.57 -25.67 -26.61
C ALA A 181 -10.07 -25.59 -26.34
N HIS A 182 -10.49 -25.10 -25.18
CA HIS A 182 -11.90 -24.88 -24.86
C HIS A 182 -12.52 -23.73 -25.67
N GLU A 183 -11.80 -22.60 -25.87
CA GLU A 183 -12.29 -21.49 -26.71
C GLU A 183 -12.51 -21.88 -28.18
N THR A 184 -11.74 -22.86 -28.70
CA THR A 184 -11.83 -23.24 -30.11
C THR A 184 -12.79 -24.45 -30.36
N SER A 185 -13.35 -25.01 -29.31
CA SER A 185 -14.28 -26.19 -29.45
C SER A 185 -15.76 -25.79 -29.54
N GLU A 186 -16.09 -24.48 -29.44
CA GLU A 186 -17.47 -23.97 -29.53
C GLU A 186 -17.80 -23.31 -30.90
N TYR A 187 -16.96 -23.54 -31.93
CA TYR A 187 -17.25 -23.11 -33.33
C TYR A 187 -17.16 -24.27 -34.29
#